data_760b64ec5bf6d5744150c6638d0ccf40
#
_entry.id   760b64ec5bf6d5744150c6638d0ccf40
#
_cell.length_a   1.000
_cell.length_b   1.000
_cell.length_c   1.000
_cell.angle_alpha   90.00
_cell.angle_beta   90.00
_cell.angle_gamma   90.00
#
_symmetry.space_group_name_H-M   'P 1'
#
loop_
_entity.id
_entity.type
_entity.pdbx_description
1 polymer ?
#
loop_
_entity_poly.entity_id
_entity_poly.type
_entity_poly.pdbx_seq_one_letter_code
_entity_poly.pdbx_strand_id
1 'polypeptide(L)'
;MASLYGRNNLVDIVSRAAERLFIPLTVGGGVRSVEDIHRLLRAGADKVAINTAAIKNPQLIREGAQAFGSQCIVLYIEAKQRAPGRYECLTDNARERTGKDVFEWVREAVDLGAGEILLTAVDREGTGQGYDVELTAKVSAMVDIPVIASGGAGTPAHVLAAISAGQADAVCAASIFHYRIAQEGGGPVDRFEEGNVEFLKGKFALPVEGGEPIQPTTITELKSFLHEAGVPVRRIRETVAAQAP
;
A
#
# COMPACT_ATOMS: atom_id res chain seq x y z
N MET A 1 10.16 -3.68 -8.76
CA MET A 1 11.21 -4.71 -9.03
C MET A 1 10.98 -5.43 -10.37
N ALA A 2 9.76 -5.87 -10.69
CA ALA A 2 9.48 -6.55 -11.97
C ALA A 2 9.87 -5.69 -13.21
N SER A 3 9.66 -4.38 -13.17
CA SER A 3 10.02 -3.46 -14.25
C SER A 3 11.52 -3.32 -14.49
N LEU A 4 12.35 -3.52 -13.45
CA LEU A 4 13.81 -3.38 -13.53
C LEU A 4 14.50 -4.61 -14.13
N TYR A 5 13.87 -5.79 -14.03
CA TYR A 5 14.49 -7.07 -14.41
C TYR A 5 13.80 -7.78 -15.59
N GLY A 6 12.85 -7.13 -16.27
CA GLY A 6 12.20 -7.69 -17.47
C GLY A 6 11.48 -9.03 -17.24
N ARG A 7 11.07 -9.34 -16.01
CA ARG A 7 10.42 -10.61 -15.66
C ARG A 7 8.96 -10.59 -16.13
N ASN A 8 8.66 -11.34 -17.17
CA ASN A 8 7.32 -11.48 -17.77
C ASN A 8 6.31 -12.28 -16.91
N ASN A 9 6.66 -12.66 -15.68
CA ASN A 9 5.82 -13.57 -14.87
C ASN A 9 4.71 -12.88 -14.07
N LEU A 10 4.54 -11.55 -14.16
CA LEU A 10 3.54 -10.85 -13.37
C LEU A 10 2.11 -11.29 -13.73
N VAL A 11 1.81 -11.43 -15.01
CA VAL A 11 0.49 -11.86 -15.50
C VAL A 11 0.14 -13.26 -14.97
N ASP A 12 1.07 -14.21 -15.04
CA ASP A 12 0.87 -15.57 -14.54
C ASP A 12 0.65 -15.60 -13.02
N ILE A 13 1.40 -14.77 -12.27
CA ILE A 13 1.23 -14.64 -10.83
C ILE A 13 -0.15 -14.08 -10.50
N VAL A 14 -0.59 -13.04 -11.21
CA VAL A 14 -1.92 -12.43 -11.04
C VAL A 14 -3.02 -13.45 -11.33
N SER A 15 -2.94 -14.17 -12.44
CA SER A 15 -3.93 -15.19 -12.80
C SER A 15 -4.06 -16.28 -11.72
N ARG A 16 -2.93 -16.81 -11.26
CA ARG A 16 -2.91 -17.82 -10.19
C ARG A 16 -3.41 -17.28 -8.84
N ALA A 17 -3.17 -16.01 -8.53
CA ALA A 17 -3.68 -15.38 -7.32
C ALA A 17 -5.19 -15.17 -7.42
N ALA A 18 -5.69 -14.66 -8.57
CA ALA A 18 -7.10 -14.41 -8.80
C ALA A 18 -7.97 -15.66 -8.71
N GLU A 19 -7.44 -16.84 -9.09
CA GLU A 19 -8.15 -18.12 -8.94
C GLU A 19 -8.46 -18.50 -7.47
N ARG A 20 -7.71 -17.91 -6.52
CA ARG A 20 -7.78 -18.26 -5.09
C ARG A 20 -8.27 -17.14 -4.19
N LEU A 21 -8.29 -15.91 -4.69
CA LEU A 21 -8.69 -14.74 -3.93
C LEU A 21 -10.17 -14.42 -4.20
N PHE A 22 -10.89 -14.12 -3.11
CA PHE A 22 -12.29 -13.67 -3.12
C PHE A 22 -12.42 -12.24 -2.57
N ILE A 23 -11.32 -11.48 -2.62
CA ILE A 23 -11.22 -10.07 -2.25
C ILE A 23 -10.61 -9.30 -3.42
N PRO A 24 -10.91 -7.99 -3.56
CA PRO A 24 -10.34 -7.19 -4.65
C PRO A 24 -8.82 -7.23 -4.68
N LEU A 25 -8.25 -7.40 -5.86
CA LEU A 25 -6.81 -7.46 -6.11
C LEU A 25 -6.36 -6.23 -6.89
N THR A 26 -5.55 -5.38 -6.25
CA THR A 26 -4.85 -4.28 -6.93
C THR A 26 -3.44 -4.72 -7.32
N VAL A 27 -3.08 -4.54 -8.57
CA VAL A 27 -1.78 -4.93 -9.11
C VAL A 27 -1.04 -3.70 -9.62
N GLY A 28 0.24 -3.57 -9.28
CA GLY A 28 1.10 -2.48 -9.75
C GLY A 28 2.52 -2.97 -10.03
N GLY A 29 3.27 -2.10 -10.71
CA GLY A 29 4.66 -2.35 -11.08
C GLY A 29 4.82 -2.73 -12.55
N GLY A 30 5.62 -1.94 -13.28
CA GLY A 30 5.93 -2.15 -14.69
C GLY A 30 4.85 -1.79 -15.70
N VAL A 31 3.73 -1.22 -15.29
CA VAL A 31 2.66 -0.73 -16.17
C VAL A 31 3.13 0.49 -16.93
N ARG A 32 3.07 0.48 -18.26
CA ARG A 32 3.58 1.55 -19.12
C ARG A 32 2.61 2.00 -20.21
N SER A 33 1.55 1.23 -20.46
CA SER A 33 0.60 1.45 -21.55
C SER A 33 -0.80 1.00 -21.15
N VAL A 34 -1.80 1.42 -21.92
CA VAL A 34 -3.20 0.95 -21.83
C VAL A 34 -3.27 -0.56 -22.03
N GLU A 35 -2.44 -1.11 -22.91
CA GLU A 35 -2.36 -2.55 -23.15
C GLU A 35 -1.83 -3.33 -21.93
N ASP A 36 -0.88 -2.76 -21.17
CA ASP A 36 -0.43 -3.36 -19.91
C ASP A 36 -1.57 -3.39 -18.89
N ILE A 37 -2.34 -2.30 -18.77
CA ILE A 37 -3.53 -2.23 -17.91
C ILE A 37 -4.52 -3.34 -18.33
N HIS A 38 -4.84 -3.41 -19.62
CA HIS A 38 -5.77 -4.41 -20.14
C HIS A 38 -5.32 -5.84 -19.82
N ARG A 39 -4.04 -6.17 -20.02
CA ARG A 39 -3.50 -7.50 -19.72
C ARG A 39 -3.63 -7.88 -18.25
N LEU A 40 -3.37 -6.95 -17.32
CA LEU A 40 -3.49 -7.20 -15.89
C LEU A 40 -4.95 -7.38 -15.45
N LEU A 41 -5.87 -6.55 -15.96
CA LEU A 41 -7.29 -6.71 -15.70
C LEU A 41 -7.83 -8.03 -16.27
N ARG A 42 -7.41 -8.42 -17.48
CA ARG A 42 -7.77 -9.72 -18.06
C ARG A 42 -7.18 -10.91 -17.31
N ALA A 43 -6.06 -10.73 -16.63
CA ALA A 43 -5.47 -11.74 -15.76
C ALA A 43 -6.19 -11.91 -14.42
N GLY A 44 -7.15 -11.04 -14.09
CA GLY A 44 -7.97 -11.12 -12.89
C GLY A 44 -7.65 -10.06 -11.83
N ALA A 45 -6.86 -9.02 -12.16
CA ALA A 45 -6.76 -7.84 -11.32
C ALA A 45 -8.07 -7.03 -11.37
N ASP A 46 -8.52 -6.51 -10.23
CA ASP A 46 -9.66 -5.59 -10.17
C ASP A 46 -9.23 -4.15 -10.42
N LYS A 47 -8.01 -3.80 -9.99
CA LYS A 47 -7.44 -2.45 -10.12
C LYS A 47 -5.97 -2.51 -10.52
N VAL A 48 -5.50 -1.46 -11.17
CA VAL A 48 -4.10 -1.31 -11.59
C VAL A 48 -3.51 -0.03 -11.01
N ALA A 49 -2.40 -0.16 -10.27
CA ALA A 49 -1.68 0.95 -9.66
C ALA A 49 -0.54 1.44 -10.55
N ILE A 50 -0.51 2.75 -10.83
CA ILE A 50 0.43 3.37 -11.77
C ILE A 50 1.13 4.55 -11.09
N ASN A 51 2.48 4.58 -11.11
CA ASN A 51 3.31 5.68 -10.64
C ASN A 51 4.19 6.22 -11.79
N THR A 52 5.37 5.64 -11.99
CA THR A 52 6.41 6.14 -12.91
C THR A 52 5.88 6.47 -14.31
N ALA A 53 5.06 5.59 -14.88
CA ALA A 53 4.51 5.82 -16.21
C ALA A 53 3.51 6.97 -16.25
N ALA A 54 2.70 7.14 -15.20
CA ALA A 54 1.75 8.25 -15.10
C ALA A 54 2.47 9.60 -14.92
N ILE A 55 3.55 9.66 -14.16
CA ILE A 55 4.39 10.87 -14.04
C ILE A 55 5.01 11.25 -15.40
N LYS A 56 5.50 10.26 -16.16
CA LYS A 56 6.12 10.47 -17.48
C LYS A 56 5.09 10.80 -18.58
N ASN A 57 3.92 10.21 -18.51
CA ASN A 57 2.80 10.42 -19.43
C ASN A 57 1.47 10.45 -18.68
N PRO A 58 1.02 11.63 -18.19
CA PRO A 58 -0.24 11.76 -17.47
C PRO A 58 -1.48 11.30 -18.26
N GLN A 59 -1.44 11.38 -19.60
CA GLN A 59 -2.55 10.93 -20.44
C GLN A 59 -2.85 9.44 -20.29
N LEU A 60 -1.89 8.63 -19.84
CA LEU A 60 -2.13 7.20 -19.55
C LEU A 60 -3.25 7.00 -18.52
N ILE A 61 -3.38 7.91 -17.52
CA ILE A 61 -4.48 7.88 -16.55
C ILE A 61 -5.81 8.07 -17.27
N ARG A 62 -5.91 9.09 -18.13
CA ARG A 62 -7.14 9.40 -18.87
C ARG A 62 -7.54 8.28 -19.82
N GLU A 63 -6.59 7.79 -20.58
CA GLU A 63 -6.81 6.69 -21.53
C GLU A 63 -7.25 5.41 -20.80
N GLY A 64 -6.60 5.06 -19.69
CA GLY A 64 -6.98 3.94 -18.85
C GLY A 64 -8.37 4.10 -18.23
N ALA A 65 -8.69 5.28 -17.70
CA ALA A 65 -9.99 5.58 -17.11
C ALA A 65 -11.12 5.53 -18.15
N GLN A 66 -10.87 6.03 -19.35
CA GLN A 66 -11.84 5.97 -20.46
C GLN A 66 -12.07 4.55 -20.95
N ALA A 67 -11.02 3.72 -21.00
CA ALA A 67 -11.10 2.35 -21.52
C ALA A 67 -11.71 1.37 -20.50
N PHE A 68 -11.44 1.52 -19.21
CA PHE A 68 -11.75 0.51 -18.18
C PHE A 68 -12.59 1.06 -17.01
N GLY A 69 -12.81 2.36 -16.95
CA GLY A 69 -13.46 3.05 -15.84
C GLY A 69 -12.45 3.54 -14.78
N SER A 70 -12.74 4.70 -14.20
CA SER A 70 -11.88 5.31 -13.16
C SER A 70 -11.62 4.38 -11.99
N GLN A 71 -12.60 3.58 -11.58
CA GLN A 71 -12.51 2.63 -10.47
C GLN A 71 -11.41 1.58 -10.64
N CYS A 72 -10.92 1.34 -11.87
CA CYS A 72 -9.82 0.42 -12.14
C CYS A 72 -8.44 1.08 -12.06
N ILE A 73 -8.37 2.42 -12.00
CA ILE A 73 -7.12 3.18 -12.07
C ILE A 73 -6.76 3.72 -10.69
N VAL A 74 -5.69 3.19 -10.12
CA VAL A 74 -5.14 3.64 -8.84
C VAL A 74 -3.91 4.49 -9.12
N LEU A 75 -3.95 5.75 -8.70
CA LEU A 75 -2.77 6.61 -8.71
C LEU A 75 -1.85 6.20 -7.55
N TYR A 76 -0.67 5.65 -7.85
CA TYR A 76 0.33 5.35 -6.84
C TYR A 76 1.32 6.50 -6.72
N ILE A 77 1.45 7.08 -5.54
CA ILE A 77 2.34 8.19 -5.23
C ILE A 77 3.38 7.75 -4.19
N GLU A 78 4.65 7.93 -4.53
CA GLU A 78 5.77 7.84 -3.60
C GLU A 78 6.14 9.27 -3.18
N ALA A 79 5.64 9.71 -2.02
CA ALA A 79 5.77 11.07 -1.50
C ALA A 79 6.99 11.19 -0.59
N LYS A 80 7.92 12.09 -0.90
CA LYS A 80 9.08 12.43 -0.09
C LYS A 80 8.95 13.83 0.48
N GLN A 81 9.01 13.97 1.80
CA GLN A 81 9.04 15.30 2.42
C GLN A 81 10.37 16.02 2.13
N ARG A 82 10.30 17.25 1.64
CA ARG A 82 11.47 18.09 1.34
C ARG A 82 11.63 19.24 2.33
N ALA A 83 10.52 19.69 2.90
CA ALA A 83 10.44 20.69 3.97
C ALA A 83 9.09 20.51 4.67
N PRO A 84 8.86 21.10 5.84
CA PRO A 84 7.55 21.06 6.50
C PRO A 84 6.42 21.44 5.53
N GLY A 85 5.47 20.52 5.35
CA GLY A 85 4.31 20.69 4.48
C GLY A 85 4.60 20.68 2.96
N ARG A 86 5.81 20.39 2.53
CA ARG A 86 6.22 20.31 1.11
C ARG A 86 6.67 18.92 0.75
N TYR A 87 5.99 18.30 -0.22
CA TYR A 87 6.24 16.93 -0.65
C TYR A 87 6.49 16.84 -2.15
N GLU A 88 7.47 16.03 -2.55
CA GLU A 88 7.84 15.76 -3.92
C GLU A 88 7.46 14.32 -4.28
N CYS A 89 6.85 14.12 -5.46
CA CYS A 89 6.65 12.80 -6.04
C CYS A 89 7.97 12.20 -6.47
N LEU A 90 8.20 10.92 -6.10
CA LEU A 90 9.32 10.15 -6.58
C LEU A 90 8.86 9.05 -7.54
N THR A 91 9.81 8.52 -8.33
CA THR A 91 9.61 7.39 -9.25
C THR A 91 10.67 6.32 -9.06
N ASP A 92 10.49 5.18 -9.73
CA ASP A 92 11.43 4.07 -9.76
C ASP A 92 11.82 3.54 -8.36
N ASN A 93 10.79 3.23 -7.55
CA ASN A 93 10.92 2.80 -6.14
C ASN A 93 11.63 3.86 -5.29
N ALA A 94 11.15 5.08 -5.36
CA ALA A 94 11.62 6.25 -4.63
C ALA A 94 13.10 6.62 -4.89
N ARG A 95 13.67 6.18 -6.03
CA ARG A 95 15.08 6.46 -6.38
C ARG A 95 15.26 7.71 -7.19
N GLU A 96 14.27 8.06 -8.03
CA GLU A 96 14.36 9.20 -8.95
C GLU A 96 13.49 10.36 -8.49
N ARG A 97 14.08 11.54 -8.48
CA ARG A 97 13.39 12.80 -8.21
C ARG A 97 12.66 13.26 -9.46
N THR A 98 11.47 13.81 -9.28
CA THR A 98 10.67 14.32 -10.41
C THR A 98 10.55 15.85 -10.42
N GLY A 99 10.78 16.50 -9.27
CA GLY A 99 10.49 17.90 -9.07
C GLY A 99 8.99 18.23 -8.98
N LYS A 100 8.10 17.22 -9.12
CA LYS A 100 6.65 17.41 -9.13
C LYS A 100 6.11 17.46 -7.70
N ASP A 101 5.36 18.49 -7.37
CA ASP A 101 4.67 18.62 -6.08
C ASP A 101 3.54 17.60 -5.96
N VAL A 102 3.41 16.97 -4.78
CA VAL A 102 2.41 15.92 -4.54
C VAL A 102 0.99 16.46 -4.69
N PHE A 103 0.71 17.63 -4.15
CA PHE A 103 -0.65 18.19 -4.13
C PHE A 103 -1.09 18.67 -5.52
N GLU A 104 -0.17 19.20 -6.31
CA GLU A 104 -0.44 19.54 -7.71
C GLU A 104 -0.69 18.28 -8.53
N TRP A 105 0.12 17.24 -8.32
CA TRP A 105 -0.03 15.96 -9.01
C TRP A 105 -1.34 15.25 -8.68
N VAL A 106 -1.76 15.28 -7.42
CA VAL A 106 -3.05 14.73 -6.99
C VAL A 106 -4.20 15.37 -7.77
N ARG A 107 -4.27 16.71 -7.83
CA ARG A 107 -5.34 17.41 -8.57
C ARG A 107 -5.33 17.04 -10.05
N GLU A 108 -4.17 17.11 -10.69
CA GLU A 108 -4.01 16.77 -12.11
C GLU A 108 -4.48 15.34 -12.40
N ALA A 109 -4.09 14.38 -11.58
CA ALA A 109 -4.44 12.97 -11.80
C ALA A 109 -5.92 12.67 -11.56
N VAL A 110 -6.55 13.34 -10.60
CA VAL A 110 -8.01 13.24 -10.38
C VAL A 110 -8.77 13.81 -11.57
N ASP A 111 -8.36 14.98 -12.09
CA ASP A 111 -8.94 15.58 -13.30
C ASP A 111 -8.75 14.71 -14.56
N LEU A 112 -7.73 13.89 -14.57
CA LEU A 112 -7.47 12.88 -15.61
C LEU A 112 -8.28 11.60 -15.44
N GLY A 113 -8.92 11.40 -14.29
CA GLY A 113 -9.82 10.27 -14.06
C GLY A 113 -9.23 9.15 -13.18
N ALA A 114 -8.22 9.42 -12.35
CA ALA A 114 -7.82 8.50 -11.29
C ALA A 114 -9.02 8.24 -10.36
N GLY A 115 -9.27 6.98 -10.03
CA GLY A 115 -10.41 6.58 -9.20
C GLY A 115 -10.05 6.23 -7.75
N GLU A 116 -8.74 6.15 -7.43
CA GLU A 116 -8.23 5.88 -6.09
C GLU A 116 -6.78 6.35 -5.98
N ILE A 117 -6.34 6.75 -4.80
CA ILE A 117 -4.96 7.15 -4.53
C ILE A 117 -4.33 6.21 -3.52
N LEU A 118 -3.21 5.57 -3.89
CA LEU A 118 -2.32 4.88 -2.96
C LEU A 118 -1.15 5.81 -2.65
N LEU A 119 -1.13 6.35 -1.43
CA LEU A 119 -0.19 7.39 -0.99
C LEU A 119 0.84 6.79 -0.03
N THR A 120 2.06 6.58 -0.50
CA THR A 120 3.18 6.09 0.31
C THR A 120 4.06 7.23 0.77
N ALA A 121 4.17 7.42 2.08
CA ALA A 121 5.15 8.32 2.68
C ALA A 121 6.52 7.62 2.74
N VAL A 122 7.42 7.98 1.81
CA VAL A 122 8.75 7.35 1.67
C VAL A 122 9.59 7.50 2.94
N ASP A 123 9.45 8.64 3.63
CA ASP A 123 10.16 8.90 4.89
C ASP A 123 9.72 7.99 6.04
N ARG A 124 8.55 7.40 5.93
CA ARG A 124 7.95 6.52 6.95
C ARG A 124 8.06 5.05 6.60
N GLU A 125 8.25 4.72 5.32
CA GLU A 125 8.24 3.33 4.86
C GLU A 125 9.30 2.48 5.57
N GLY A 126 8.90 1.35 6.14
CA GLY A 126 9.78 0.43 6.87
C GLY A 126 10.21 0.90 8.27
N THR A 127 9.86 2.13 8.69
CA THR A 127 10.33 2.70 9.97
C THR A 127 9.55 2.24 11.19
N GLY A 128 8.29 1.82 11.04
CA GLY A 128 7.40 1.52 12.17
C GLY A 128 6.94 2.75 12.97
N GLN A 129 7.26 3.97 12.53
CA GLN A 129 7.00 5.23 13.28
C GLN A 129 5.61 5.84 13.00
N GLY A 130 4.71 5.11 12.38
CA GLY A 130 3.39 5.58 11.99
C GLY A 130 3.36 6.21 10.61
N TYR A 131 2.13 6.29 10.07
CA TYR A 131 1.88 6.96 8.80
C TYR A 131 2.14 8.47 8.87
N ASP A 132 2.35 9.10 7.73
CA ASP A 132 2.35 10.56 7.64
C ASP A 132 0.90 11.07 7.65
N VAL A 133 0.39 11.32 8.86
CA VAL A 133 -1.00 11.74 9.11
C VAL A 133 -1.27 13.11 8.48
N GLU A 134 -0.29 14.03 8.53
CA GLU A 134 -0.44 15.38 7.96
C GLU A 134 -0.57 15.32 6.43
N LEU A 135 0.32 14.58 5.77
CA LEU A 135 0.26 14.37 4.33
C LEU A 135 -1.07 13.73 3.92
N THR A 136 -1.46 12.65 4.63
CA THR A 136 -2.69 11.90 4.34
C THR A 136 -3.92 12.80 4.49
N ALA A 137 -4.05 13.53 5.60
CA ALA A 137 -5.18 14.43 5.84
C ALA A 137 -5.29 15.53 4.78
N LYS A 138 -4.16 16.10 4.36
CA LYS A 138 -4.16 17.12 3.30
C LYS A 138 -4.62 16.56 1.96
N VAL A 139 -4.16 15.37 1.58
CA VAL A 139 -4.59 14.73 0.34
C VAL A 139 -6.06 14.34 0.42
N SER A 140 -6.51 13.70 1.50
CA SER A 140 -7.92 13.31 1.69
C SER A 140 -8.87 14.50 1.65
N ALA A 141 -8.47 15.66 2.20
CA ALA A 141 -9.29 16.87 2.15
C ALA A 141 -9.37 17.53 0.76
N MET A 142 -8.54 17.11 -0.20
CA MET A 142 -8.47 17.71 -1.54
C MET A 142 -9.28 16.97 -2.59
N VAL A 143 -9.71 15.73 -2.30
CA VAL A 143 -10.27 14.82 -3.30
C VAL A 143 -11.53 14.13 -2.78
N ASP A 144 -12.42 13.75 -3.70
CA ASP A 144 -13.63 12.97 -3.40
C ASP A 144 -13.47 11.46 -3.71
N ILE A 145 -12.26 11.05 -4.10
CA ILE A 145 -11.92 9.65 -4.37
C ILE A 145 -11.18 9.03 -3.18
N PRO A 146 -11.27 7.71 -2.97
CA PRO A 146 -10.62 7.04 -1.84
C PRO A 146 -9.10 7.27 -1.78
N VAL A 147 -8.60 7.53 -0.58
CA VAL A 147 -7.18 7.67 -0.28
C VAL A 147 -6.72 6.54 0.65
N ILE A 148 -5.74 5.77 0.19
CA ILE A 148 -5.11 4.69 0.93
C ILE A 148 -3.77 5.18 1.48
N ALA A 149 -3.64 5.27 2.80
CA ALA A 149 -2.36 5.61 3.43
C ALA A 149 -1.41 4.41 3.45
N SER A 150 -0.14 4.64 3.12
CA SER A 150 0.91 3.61 3.06
C SER A 150 2.23 4.13 3.62
N GLY A 151 3.00 3.22 4.24
CA GLY A 151 4.32 3.50 4.81
C GLY A 151 4.28 3.89 6.28
N GLY A 152 4.99 3.13 7.14
CA GLY A 152 5.23 3.46 8.54
C GLY A 152 4.39 2.72 9.56
N ALA A 153 3.49 1.81 9.19
CA ALA A 153 2.69 1.04 10.15
C ALA A 153 3.58 0.25 11.11
N GLY A 154 3.56 0.59 12.40
CA GLY A 154 4.29 -0.11 13.46
C GLY A 154 3.39 -0.67 14.54
N THR A 155 2.20 -0.07 14.75
CA THR A 155 1.25 -0.47 15.79
C THR A 155 -0.19 -0.34 15.30
N PRO A 156 -1.17 -1.02 15.93
CA PRO A 156 -2.59 -0.79 15.69
C PRO A 156 -3.03 0.67 15.86
N ALA A 157 -2.43 1.39 16.83
CA ALA A 157 -2.70 2.81 17.06
C ALA A 157 -2.30 3.69 15.86
N HIS A 158 -1.23 3.35 15.15
CA HIS A 158 -0.85 4.05 13.92
C HIS A 158 -1.91 3.92 12.84
N VAL A 159 -2.52 2.73 12.69
CA VAL A 159 -3.64 2.50 11.76
C VAL A 159 -4.85 3.35 12.14
N LEU A 160 -5.20 3.39 13.44
CA LEU A 160 -6.27 4.24 13.94
C LEU A 160 -6.00 5.72 13.65
N ALA A 161 -4.77 6.21 13.87
CA ALA A 161 -4.41 7.60 13.60
C ALA A 161 -4.52 7.95 12.09
N ALA A 162 -4.11 7.05 11.19
CA ALA A 162 -4.25 7.26 9.76
C ALA A 162 -5.72 7.39 9.32
N ILE A 163 -6.62 6.58 9.91
CA ILE A 163 -8.05 6.62 9.58
C ILE A 163 -8.73 7.83 10.25
N SER A 164 -8.50 8.07 11.56
CA SER A 164 -9.24 9.09 12.31
C SER A 164 -8.71 10.51 12.05
N ALA A 165 -7.42 10.74 12.24
CA ALA A 165 -6.80 12.05 12.06
C ALA A 165 -6.32 12.28 10.62
N GLY A 166 -5.82 11.25 9.96
CA GLY A 166 -5.41 11.28 8.55
C GLY A 166 -6.56 11.24 7.56
N GLN A 167 -7.76 10.86 8.02
CA GLN A 167 -8.97 10.71 7.18
C GLN A 167 -8.75 9.79 5.97
N ALA A 168 -7.89 8.78 6.12
CA ALA A 168 -7.70 7.77 5.12
C ALA A 168 -8.91 6.83 5.03
N ASP A 169 -9.35 6.51 3.83
CA ASP A 169 -10.43 5.54 3.59
C ASP A 169 -9.96 4.10 3.80
N ALA A 170 -8.66 3.86 3.58
CA ALA A 170 -8.01 2.58 3.83
C ALA A 170 -6.53 2.76 4.19
N VAL A 171 -5.91 1.69 4.66
CA VAL A 171 -4.47 1.66 4.95
C VAL A 171 -3.80 0.45 4.32
N CYS A 172 -2.56 0.64 3.90
CA CYS A 172 -1.65 -0.42 3.47
C CYS A 172 -0.65 -0.69 4.59
N ALA A 173 -0.54 -1.93 5.05
CA ALA A 173 0.41 -2.34 6.07
C ALA A 173 0.99 -3.71 5.71
N ALA A 174 2.29 -3.88 5.87
CA ALA A 174 2.98 -5.14 5.61
C ALA A 174 3.72 -5.64 6.86
N SER A 175 4.64 -4.85 7.40
CA SER A 175 5.57 -5.25 8.45
C SER A 175 4.89 -5.81 9.69
N ILE A 176 3.83 -5.16 10.18
CA ILE A 176 3.12 -5.58 11.40
C ILE A 176 2.50 -6.97 11.28
N PHE A 177 2.03 -7.34 10.07
CA PHE A 177 1.46 -8.66 9.79
C PHE A 177 2.55 -9.69 9.49
N HIS A 178 3.53 -9.31 8.66
CA HIS A 178 4.63 -10.18 8.28
C HIS A 178 5.42 -10.63 9.52
N TYR A 179 5.73 -9.72 10.41
CA TYR A 179 6.46 -10.03 11.63
C TYR A 179 5.66 -10.89 12.60
N ARG A 180 4.34 -10.77 12.63
CA ARG A 180 3.49 -11.67 13.41
C ARG A 180 3.59 -13.12 12.93
N ILE A 181 3.48 -13.31 11.61
CA ILE A 181 3.61 -14.65 10.99
C ILE A 181 5.01 -15.22 11.21
N ALA A 182 6.04 -14.40 11.09
CA ALA A 182 7.43 -14.83 11.31
C ALA A 182 7.68 -15.26 12.76
N GLN A 183 7.02 -14.63 13.75
CA GLN A 183 7.09 -15.03 15.16
C GLN A 183 6.40 -16.37 15.43
N GLU A 184 5.25 -16.62 14.79
CA GLU A 184 4.47 -17.85 14.97
C GLU A 184 5.08 -19.04 14.25
N GLY A 185 5.83 -18.80 13.17
CA GLY A 185 6.40 -19.83 12.30
C GLY A 185 7.56 -20.64 12.88
N GLY A 186 8.09 -20.33 14.07
CA GLY A 186 8.92 -21.08 15.02
C GLY A 186 9.96 -22.12 14.53
N GLY A 187 10.29 -22.16 13.25
CA GLY A 187 11.30 -23.08 12.68
C GLY A 187 12.68 -22.42 12.58
N PRO A 188 13.77 -23.23 12.55
CA PRO A 188 15.08 -22.70 12.28
C PRO A 188 15.09 -22.02 10.91
N VAL A 189 15.28 -20.70 10.91
CA VAL A 189 15.28 -19.90 9.69
C VAL A 189 16.66 -20.02 9.06
N ASP A 190 16.86 -21.04 8.25
CA ASP A 190 18.04 -21.18 7.38
C ASP A 190 17.99 -20.25 6.14
N ARG A 191 17.05 -19.30 6.12
CA ARG A 191 16.86 -18.36 5.00
C ARG A 191 17.37 -16.98 5.36
N PHE A 192 18.68 -16.86 5.47
CA PHE A 192 19.36 -15.58 5.78
C PHE A 192 19.44 -14.59 4.61
N GLU A 193 18.88 -14.91 3.44
CA GLU A 193 19.08 -14.12 2.23
C GLU A 193 17.94 -13.12 1.94
N GLU A 194 16.79 -13.23 2.60
CA GLU A 194 15.64 -12.34 2.34
C GLU A 194 15.02 -11.82 3.64
N GLY A 195 14.96 -10.50 3.79
CA GLY A 195 14.26 -9.82 4.88
C GLY A 195 15.16 -9.12 5.90
N ASN A 196 14.54 -8.65 6.99
CA ASN A 196 15.27 -8.05 8.10
C ASN A 196 15.91 -9.15 8.98
N VAL A 197 17.17 -9.48 8.70
CA VAL A 197 17.92 -10.56 9.35
C VAL A 197 17.99 -10.39 10.88
N GLU A 198 18.08 -9.16 11.40
CA GLU A 198 18.11 -8.89 12.83
C GLU A 198 16.77 -9.21 13.50
N PHE A 199 15.68 -8.93 12.82
CA PHE A 199 14.35 -9.32 13.26
C PHE A 199 14.18 -10.85 13.28
N LEU A 200 14.61 -11.53 12.23
CA LEU A 200 14.57 -12.98 12.12
C LEU A 200 15.45 -13.68 13.18
N LYS A 201 16.49 -13.03 13.68
CA LYS A 201 17.32 -13.49 14.80
C LYS A 201 16.70 -13.26 16.18
N GLY A 202 15.42 -12.91 16.25
CA GLY A 202 14.70 -12.69 17.52
C GLY A 202 14.99 -11.36 18.20
N LYS A 203 15.69 -10.45 17.55
CA LYS A 203 15.83 -9.06 18.00
C LYS A 203 14.60 -8.25 17.58
N PHE A 204 13.46 -8.59 18.17
CA PHE A 204 12.15 -8.01 17.86
C PHE A 204 11.97 -6.54 18.21
N ALA A 205 12.97 -5.93 18.82
CA ALA A 205 13.00 -4.53 19.16
C ALA A 205 14.17 -3.88 18.44
N LEU A 206 14.05 -3.67 17.13
CA LEU A 206 14.84 -2.63 16.50
C LEU A 206 14.02 -1.35 16.53
N PRO A 207 14.26 -0.47 17.53
CA PRO A 207 13.86 0.91 17.34
C PRO A 207 14.76 1.41 16.21
N VAL A 208 14.17 1.89 15.13
CA VAL A 208 14.78 2.99 14.41
C VAL A 208 15.05 4.04 15.49
N GLU A 209 16.26 4.62 15.56
CA GLU A 209 16.63 5.57 16.61
C GLU A 209 15.47 6.51 16.94
N GLY A 210 14.92 6.42 18.17
CA GLY A 210 13.81 7.24 18.66
C GLY A 210 12.38 6.77 18.34
N GLY A 211 12.17 5.59 17.76
CA GLY A 211 10.83 5.04 17.46
C GLY A 211 10.33 4.03 18.50
N GLU A 212 9.01 3.91 18.62
CA GLU A 212 8.39 2.80 19.37
C GLU A 212 8.66 1.47 18.66
N PRO A 213 8.83 0.36 19.40
CA PRO A 213 9.01 -0.95 18.80
C PRO A 213 7.76 -1.35 17.98
N ILE A 214 7.99 -2.00 16.85
CA ILE A 214 6.89 -2.55 16.05
C ILE A 214 6.13 -3.56 16.91
N GLN A 215 4.80 -3.43 16.95
CA GLN A 215 3.89 -4.35 17.63
C GLN A 215 3.24 -5.28 16.59
N PRO A 216 3.79 -6.48 16.35
CA PRO A 216 3.24 -7.43 15.41
C PRO A 216 1.82 -7.81 15.81
N THR A 217 0.91 -7.80 14.86
CA THR A 217 -0.50 -8.08 15.08
C THR A 217 -1.09 -8.95 13.96
N THR A 218 -2.20 -9.60 14.22
CA THR A 218 -3.01 -10.27 13.20
C THR A 218 -4.06 -9.30 12.62
N ILE A 219 -4.60 -9.64 11.45
CA ILE A 219 -5.72 -8.88 10.86
C ILE A 219 -6.94 -8.90 11.80
N THR A 220 -7.18 -10.01 12.50
CA THR A 220 -8.27 -10.16 13.45
C THR A 220 -8.10 -9.23 14.65
N GLU A 221 -6.95 -9.24 15.28
CA GLU A 221 -6.62 -8.38 16.43
C GLU A 221 -6.73 -6.90 16.03
N LEU A 222 -6.15 -6.51 14.87
CA LEU A 222 -6.25 -5.14 14.38
C LEU A 222 -7.70 -4.71 14.16
N LYS A 223 -8.53 -5.57 13.55
CA LYS A 223 -9.95 -5.24 13.32
C LYS A 223 -10.75 -5.15 14.61
N SER A 224 -10.45 -5.98 15.61
CA SER A 224 -11.07 -5.89 16.93
C SER A 224 -10.71 -4.56 17.60
N PHE A 225 -9.44 -4.19 17.61
CA PHE A 225 -8.96 -2.90 18.12
C PHE A 225 -9.65 -1.70 17.44
N LEU A 226 -9.72 -1.69 16.12
CA LEU A 226 -10.37 -0.63 15.35
C LEU A 226 -11.87 -0.56 15.64
N HIS A 227 -12.53 -1.70 15.77
CA HIS A 227 -13.95 -1.77 16.13
C HIS A 227 -14.23 -1.20 17.52
N GLU A 228 -13.41 -1.56 18.50
CA GLU A 228 -13.49 -1.01 19.88
C GLU A 228 -13.27 0.52 19.90
N ALA A 229 -12.42 1.02 19.02
CA ALA A 229 -12.20 2.45 18.81
C ALA A 229 -13.31 3.15 18.01
N GLY A 230 -14.39 2.43 17.62
CA GLY A 230 -15.53 3.00 16.90
C GLY A 230 -15.34 3.11 15.38
N VAL A 231 -14.26 2.56 14.81
CA VAL A 231 -14.06 2.54 13.36
C VAL A 231 -14.91 1.42 12.74
N PRO A 232 -15.73 1.71 11.70
CA PRO A 232 -16.53 0.70 11.03
C PRO A 232 -15.63 -0.21 10.19
N VAL A 233 -15.36 -1.41 10.69
CA VAL A 233 -14.59 -2.45 10.00
C VAL A 233 -15.42 -3.69 9.75
N ARG A 234 -15.16 -4.39 8.63
CA ARG A 234 -15.79 -5.69 8.37
C ARG A 234 -15.37 -6.69 9.44
N ARG A 235 -16.34 -7.17 10.23
CA ARG A 235 -16.09 -8.21 11.24
C ARG A 235 -15.63 -9.51 10.58
N ILE A 236 -14.60 -10.12 11.12
CA ILE A 236 -14.21 -11.47 10.77
C ILE A 236 -15.20 -12.38 11.53
N ARG A 237 -15.98 -13.19 10.82
CA ARG A 237 -16.75 -14.25 11.44
C ARG A 237 -15.73 -15.26 11.96
N GLU A 238 -15.73 -15.53 13.27
CA GLU A 238 -15.05 -16.69 13.80
C GLU A 238 -15.59 -17.90 13.05
N THR A 239 -14.72 -18.57 12.31
CA THR A 239 -15.07 -19.87 11.74
C THR A 239 -15.25 -20.76 12.95
N VAL A 240 -16.50 -21.05 13.31
CA VAL A 240 -16.80 -22.11 14.28
C VAL A 240 -16.09 -23.33 13.73
N ALA A 241 -15.04 -23.76 14.42
CA ALA A 241 -14.35 -24.99 14.09
C ALA A 241 -15.43 -26.08 14.02
N ALA A 242 -15.68 -26.56 12.81
CA ALA A 242 -16.57 -27.67 12.62
C ALA A 242 -15.99 -28.80 13.51
N GLN A 243 -16.65 -29.10 14.62
CA GLN A 243 -16.39 -30.32 15.35
C GLN A 243 -16.67 -31.45 14.34
N ALA A 244 -15.60 -32.03 13.86
CA ALA A 244 -15.68 -33.25 13.07
C ALA A 244 -16.31 -34.30 13.95
N PRO A 245 -17.29 -35.06 13.45
CA PRO A 245 -17.92 -36.16 14.14
C PRO A 245 -16.94 -37.32 14.38
#